data_51d3cee5d195e2297c6605f58474ce19
#
_entry.id   51d3cee5d195e2297c6605f58474ce19
#
_cell.length_a   1.000
_cell.length_b   1.000
_cell.length_c   1.000
_cell.angle_alpha   90.00
_cell.angle_beta   90.00
_cell.angle_gamma   90.00
#
_symmetry.space_group_name_H-M   'P 1'
#
loop_
_entity.id
_entity.type
_entity.pdbx_description
1 polymer ?
#
loop_
_entity_poly.entity_id
_entity_poly.type
_entity_poly.pdbx_seq_one_letter_code
_entity_poly.pdbx_strand_id
1 'polypeptide(L)'
;MKATPIEEVYAVFKASSGITTDSRCVTPNVLFWALRGERFDGNSFARQALDKGAYAAVVDNPEVAASDERCIYVENTEIALGQLAAFHRKQFAIDVLLITGTNGKTTTKELCHAVLRTRYPVRHVAM
;
A
#
# COMPACT_ATOMS: atom_id res chain seq x y z
N MET A 1 -8.77 -12.71 -17.92
CA MET A 1 -9.22 -11.47 -17.27
C MET A 1 -8.17 -10.39 -17.46
N LYS A 2 -8.58 -9.20 -17.79
CA LYS A 2 -7.65 -8.09 -17.99
C LYS A 2 -7.33 -7.42 -16.66
N ALA A 3 -6.05 -7.16 -16.40
CA ALA A 3 -5.62 -6.45 -15.20
C ALA A 3 -6.12 -5.00 -15.18
N THR A 4 -6.49 -4.53 -14.01
CA THR A 4 -6.94 -3.15 -13.79
C THR A 4 -5.74 -2.19 -13.87
N PRO A 5 -5.81 -1.10 -14.65
CA PRO A 5 -4.75 -0.11 -14.70
C PRO A 5 -4.49 0.54 -13.34
N ILE A 6 -3.24 0.94 -13.10
CA ILE A 6 -2.85 1.50 -11.79
C ILE A 6 -3.58 2.80 -11.46
N GLU A 7 -3.97 3.56 -12.46
CA GLU A 7 -4.74 4.80 -12.31
C GLU A 7 -6.13 4.54 -11.70
N GLU A 8 -6.77 3.46 -12.14
CA GLU A 8 -8.07 3.04 -11.60
C GLU A 8 -7.91 2.49 -10.17
N VAL A 9 -6.87 1.68 -9.92
CA VAL A 9 -6.54 1.21 -8.57
C VAL A 9 -6.26 2.38 -7.64
N TYR A 10 -5.58 3.41 -8.13
CA TYR A 10 -5.31 4.63 -7.36
C TYR A 10 -6.59 5.40 -7.01
N ALA A 11 -7.55 5.47 -7.93
CA ALA A 11 -8.84 6.09 -7.65
C ALA A 11 -9.59 5.37 -6.52
N VAL A 12 -9.57 4.04 -6.50
CA VAL A 12 -10.14 3.22 -5.43
C VAL A 12 -9.38 3.44 -4.12
N PHE A 13 -8.05 3.47 -4.15
CA PHE A 13 -7.23 3.77 -2.99
C PHE A 13 -7.61 5.12 -2.36
N LYS A 14 -7.76 6.15 -3.17
CA LYS A 14 -8.15 7.50 -2.68
C LYS A 14 -9.55 7.52 -2.06
N ALA A 15 -10.45 6.69 -2.54
CA ALA A 15 -11.80 6.56 -1.98
C ALA A 15 -11.83 5.74 -0.69
N SER A 16 -10.80 4.93 -0.43
CA SER A 16 -10.69 4.09 0.76
C SER A 16 -10.14 4.85 1.97
N SER A 17 -10.23 4.25 3.15
CA SER A 17 -9.65 4.79 4.38
C SER A 17 -8.16 4.46 4.57
N GLY A 18 -7.58 3.67 3.69
CA GLY A 18 -6.18 3.23 3.75
C GLY A 18 -6.03 1.80 3.24
N ILE A 19 -4.83 1.26 3.32
CA ILE A 19 -4.51 -0.11 2.87
C ILE A 19 -4.17 -0.99 4.07
N THR A 20 -4.64 -2.23 4.05
CA THR A 20 -4.16 -3.30 4.93
C THR A 20 -3.82 -4.55 4.12
N THR A 21 -2.76 -5.23 4.48
CA THR A 21 -2.38 -6.54 3.95
C THR A 21 -2.74 -7.68 4.89
N ASP A 22 -3.24 -7.36 6.08
CA ASP A 22 -3.61 -8.32 7.12
C ASP A 22 -5.14 -8.39 7.27
N SER A 23 -5.71 -9.54 6.96
CA SER A 23 -7.16 -9.78 7.07
C SER A 23 -7.70 -9.70 8.49
N ARG A 24 -6.82 -9.72 9.50
CA ARG A 24 -7.19 -9.55 10.91
C ARG A 24 -7.35 -8.07 11.29
N CYS A 25 -6.69 -7.19 10.55
CA CYS A 25 -6.65 -5.75 10.78
C CYS A 25 -7.58 -4.96 9.85
N VAL A 26 -8.62 -5.60 9.33
CA VAL A 26 -9.60 -4.93 8.47
C VAL A 26 -10.47 -4.00 9.30
N THR A 27 -10.44 -2.71 8.93
CA THR A 27 -11.32 -1.67 9.45
C THR A 27 -12.32 -1.23 8.37
N PRO A 28 -13.43 -0.54 8.71
CA PRO A 28 -14.40 -0.09 7.72
C PRO A 28 -13.78 0.75 6.61
N ASN A 29 -14.15 0.47 5.36
CA ASN A 29 -13.71 1.17 4.14
C ASN A 29 -12.22 1.05 3.81
N VAL A 30 -11.47 0.14 4.43
CA VAL A 30 -10.08 -0.11 4.08
C VAL A 30 -9.98 -0.85 2.74
N LEU A 31 -8.91 -0.62 2.00
CA LEU A 31 -8.55 -1.41 0.82
C LEU A 31 -7.70 -2.60 1.26
N PHE A 32 -8.24 -3.81 1.12
CA PHE A 32 -7.48 -5.02 1.42
C PHE A 32 -6.55 -5.36 0.25
N TRP A 33 -5.29 -5.64 0.54
CA TRP A 33 -4.29 -5.98 -0.46
C TRP A 33 -3.78 -7.40 -0.25
N ALA A 34 -4.14 -8.30 -1.15
CA ALA A 34 -3.83 -9.72 -1.04
C ALA A 34 -2.40 -10.03 -1.48
N LEU A 35 -1.45 -10.01 -0.56
CA LEU A 35 -0.08 -10.41 -0.84
C LEU A 35 0.08 -11.94 -0.73
N ARG A 36 1.02 -12.50 -1.49
CA ARG A 36 1.45 -13.88 -1.37
C ARG A 36 2.74 -13.96 -0.57
N GLY A 37 2.78 -14.84 0.42
CA GLY A 37 3.99 -15.20 1.17
C GLY A 37 4.39 -16.65 0.92
N GLU A 38 5.50 -17.08 1.53
CA GLU A 38 5.98 -18.46 1.38
C GLU A 38 5.00 -19.50 1.93
N ARG A 39 4.21 -19.13 2.96
CA ARG A 39 3.33 -20.04 3.70
C ARG A 39 1.86 -19.65 3.66
N PHE A 40 1.52 -18.56 2.96
CA PHE A 40 0.14 -18.10 2.87
C PHE A 40 -0.13 -17.41 1.53
N ASP A 41 -1.39 -17.43 1.12
CA ASP A 41 -1.88 -16.71 -0.04
C ASP A 41 -2.99 -15.75 0.40
N GLY A 42 -2.72 -14.45 0.32
CA GLY A 42 -3.67 -13.41 0.72
C GLY A 42 -4.97 -13.43 -0.09
N ASN A 43 -4.97 -13.99 -1.32
CA ASN A 43 -6.18 -14.13 -2.12
C ASN A 43 -7.26 -14.94 -1.41
N SER A 44 -6.87 -15.94 -0.62
CA SER A 44 -7.83 -16.77 0.14
C SER A 44 -8.56 -15.98 1.24
N PHE A 45 -8.04 -14.83 1.64
CA PHE A 45 -8.63 -13.98 2.69
C PHE A 45 -9.44 -12.79 2.13
N ALA A 46 -9.47 -12.61 0.80
CA ALA A 46 -10.17 -11.49 0.17
C ALA A 46 -11.65 -11.43 0.54
N ARG A 47 -12.34 -12.58 0.46
CA ARG A 47 -13.76 -12.70 0.85
C ARG A 47 -13.99 -12.31 2.31
N GLN A 48 -13.16 -12.84 3.20
CA GLN A 48 -13.25 -12.53 4.63
C GLN A 48 -13.04 -11.03 4.90
N ALA A 49 -12.10 -10.41 4.20
CA ALA A 49 -11.85 -8.97 4.33
C ALA A 49 -13.05 -8.14 3.87
N LEU A 50 -13.67 -8.50 2.75
CA LEU A 50 -14.87 -7.84 2.25
C LEU A 50 -16.06 -8.01 3.21
N ASP A 51 -16.23 -9.19 3.79
CA ASP A 51 -17.28 -9.47 4.78
C ASP A 51 -17.09 -8.67 6.08
N LYS A 52 -15.85 -8.33 6.42
CA LYS A 52 -15.50 -7.47 7.56
C LYS A 52 -15.65 -5.97 7.30
N GLY A 53 -16.03 -5.57 6.10
CA GLY A 53 -16.29 -4.17 5.76
C GLY A 53 -15.20 -3.49 4.94
N ALA A 54 -14.25 -4.23 4.35
CA ALA A 54 -13.32 -3.65 3.40
C ALA A 54 -14.06 -3.01 2.22
N TYR A 55 -13.56 -1.88 1.75
CA TYR A 55 -14.13 -1.15 0.61
C TYR A 55 -13.99 -1.96 -0.68
N ALA A 56 -12.81 -2.52 -0.89
CA ALA A 56 -12.49 -3.39 -2.00
C ALA A 56 -11.31 -4.30 -1.63
N ALA A 57 -11.02 -5.30 -2.46
CA ALA A 57 -9.87 -6.18 -2.31
C ALA A 57 -9.07 -6.25 -3.61
N VAL A 58 -7.77 -5.97 -3.55
CA VAL A 58 -6.86 -6.13 -4.69
C VAL A 58 -6.28 -7.54 -4.65
N VAL A 59 -6.47 -8.27 -5.72
CA VAL A 59 -6.14 -9.71 -5.83
C VAL A 59 -5.42 -10.00 -7.15
N ASP A 60 -4.64 -11.07 -7.19
CA ASP A 60 -3.97 -11.55 -8.41
C ASP A 60 -4.40 -12.97 -8.82
N ASN A 61 -5.47 -13.47 -8.21
CA ASN A 61 -6.12 -14.69 -8.62
C ASN A 61 -7.40 -14.37 -9.41
N PRO A 62 -7.48 -14.75 -10.71
CA PRO A 62 -8.66 -14.44 -11.53
C PRO A 62 -9.96 -15.04 -11.02
N GLU A 63 -9.93 -16.22 -10.40
CA GLU A 63 -11.12 -16.88 -9.84
C GLU A 63 -11.66 -16.10 -8.65
N VAL A 64 -10.76 -15.61 -7.78
CA VAL A 64 -11.15 -14.76 -6.66
C VAL A 64 -11.68 -13.43 -7.16
N ALA A 65 -11.05 -12.83 -8.16
CA ALA A 65 -11.51 -11.58 -8.76
C ALA A 65 -12.91 -11.70 -9.36
N ALA A 66 -13.23 -12.84 -9.96
CA ALA A 66 -14.56 -13.10 -10.54
C ALA A 66 -15.63 -13.40 -9.49
N SER A 67 -15.26 -13.68 -8.26
CA SER A 67 -16.19 -14.08 -7.19
C SER A 67 -16.97 -12.93 -6.56
N ASP A 68 -16.45 -11.71 -6.62
CA ASP A 68 -17.08 -10.51 -6.04
C ASP A 68 -16.67 -9.27 -6.85
N GLU A 69 -17.65 -8.44 -7.19
CA GLU A 69 -17.43 -7.22 -7.98
C GLU A 69 -16.53 -6.17 -7.29
N ARG A 70 -16.36 -6.28 -5.98
CA ARG A 70 -15.44 -5.44 -5.19
C ARG A 70 -14.00 -5.93 -5.23
N CYS A 71 -13.73 -7.06 -5.89
CA CYS A 71 -12.39 -7.55 -6.14
C CYS A 71 -11.79 -6.87 -7.37
N ILE A 72 -10.59 -6.31 -7.22
CA ILE A 72 -9.84 -5.64 -8.28
C ILE A 72 -8.71 -6.58 -8.70
N TYR A 73 -8.72 -6.98 -9.96
CA TYR A 73 -7.69 -7.88 -10.48
C TYR A 73 -6.46 -7.13 -10.94
N VAL A 74 -5.30 -7.58 -10.49
CA VAL A 74 -3.97 -7.17 -10.98
C VAL A 74 -3.15 -8.41 -11.31
N GLU A 75 -2.16 -8.29 -12.17
CA GLU A 75 -1.34 -9.45 -12.55
C GLU A 75 -0.46 -9.98 -11.42
N ASN A 76 0.03 -9.07 -10.57
CA ASN A 76 0.86 -9.40 -9.41
C ASN A 76 0.64 -8.32 -8.35
N THR A 77 0.17 -8.72 -7.18
CA THR A 77 -0.19 -7.78 -6.11
C THR A 77 1.02 -7.09 -5.49
N GLU A 78 2.18 -7.74 -5.41
CA GLU A 78 3.40 -7.13 -4.88
C GLU A 78 3.93 -6.03 -5.81
N ILE A 79 4.00 -6.34 -7.11
CA ILE A 79 4.42 -5.37 -8.13
C ILE A 79 3.43 -4.19 -8.18
N ALA A 80 2.14 -4.48 -8.19
CA ALA A 80 1.09 -3.46 -8.23
C ALA A 80 1.13 -2.53 -7.01
N LEU A 81 1.46 -3.06 -5.82
CA LEU A 81 1.61 -2.24 -4.62
C LEU A 81 2.78 -1.25 -4.76
N GLY A 82 3.91 -1.70 -5.30
CA GLY A 82 5.04 -0.84 -5.62
C GLY A 82 4.69 0.24 -6.65
N GLN A 83 3.95 -0.13 -7.70
CA GLN A 83 3.47 0.80 -8.72
C GLN A 83 2.50 1.84 -8.12
N LEU A 84 1.60 1.42 -7.24
CA LEU A 84 0.68 2.31 -6.54
C LEU A 84 1.44 3.30 -5.67
N ALA A 85 2.42 2.84 -4.92
CA ALA A 85 3.27 3.70 -4.08
C ALA A 85 4.03 4.74 -4.92
N ALA A 86 4.61 4.33 -6.05
CA ALA A 86 5.30 5.23 -6.97
C ALA A 86 4.33 6.24 -7.60
N PHE A 87 3.15 5.80 -7.99
CA PHE A 87 2.12 6.68 -8.55
C PHE A 87 1.65 7.71 -7.51
N HIS A 88 1.39 7.27 -6.29
CA HIS A 88 1.02 8.15 -5.18
C HIS A 88 2.11 9.18 -4.88
N ARG A 89 3.37 8.74 -4.81
CA ARG A 89 4.52 9.62 -4.58
C ARG A 89 4.63 10.75 -5.62
N LYS A 90 4.34 10.46 -6.88
CA LYS A 90 4.39 11.44 -7.98
C LYS A 90 3.32 12.52 -7.89
N GLN A 91 2.26 12.32 -7.10
CA GLN A 91 1.20 13.31 -6.91
C GLN A 91 1.63 14.47 -6.02
N PHE A 92 2.77 14.36 -5.34
CA PHE A 92 3.26 15.34 -4.37
C PHE A 92 4.61 15.89 -4.79
N ALA A 93 4.73 17.21 -4.82
CA ALA A 93 5.98 17.93 -5.08
C ALA A 93 6.72 18.16 -3.74
N ILE A 94 7.18 17.08 -3.11
CA ILE A 94 7.93 17.12 -1.86
C ILE A 94 9.35 16.58 -2.07
N ASP A 95 10.30 17.20 -1.39
CA ASP A 95 11.68 16.71 -1.37
C ASP A 95 11.82 15.55 -0.39
N VAL A 96 12.55 14.52 -0.81
CA VAL A 96 12.82 13.34 0.02
C VAL A 96 14.31 13.18 0.19
N LEU A 97 14.76 13.12 1.44
CA LEU A 97 16.14 12.81 1.80
C LEU A 97 16.22 11.38 2.31
N LEU A 98 16.93 10.53 1.60
CA LEU A 98 17.20 9.15 1.99
C LEU A 98 18.57 9.03 2.64
N ILE A 99 18.62 8.47 3.83
CA ILE A 99 19.86 8.19 4.57
C ILE A 99 20.05 6.69 4.65
N THR A 100 21.15 6.19 4.11
CA THR A 100 21.51 4.78 4.10
C THR A 100 22.94 4.57 4.57
N GLY A 101 23.25 3.36 5.02
CA GLY A 101 24.58 3.00 5.51
C GLY A 101 24.52 1.88 6.54
N THR A 102 25.67 1.36 6.96
CA THR A 102 25.77 0.28 7.93
C THR A 102 25.77 0.76 9.39
N ASN A 103 26.25 2.00 9.64
CA ASN A 103 26.35 2.60 10.96
C ASN A 103 25.90 4.07 10.93
N GLY A 104 25.36 4.56 12.03
CA GLY A 104 25.03 5.96 12.24
C GLY A 104 23.81 6.49 11.48
N LYS A 105 23.01 5.64 10.85
CA LYS A 105 21.81 6.06 10.11
C LYS A 105 20.82 6.81 10.99
N THR A 106 20.50 6.28 12.15
CA THR A 106 19.55 6.89 13.09
C THR A 106 20.06 8.23 13.60
N THR A 107 21.34 8.32 14.00
CA THR A 107 21.96 9.57 14.47
C THR A 107 21.97 10.62 13.38
N THR A 108 22.36 10.28 12.15
CA THR A 108 22.37 11.20 11.00
C THR A 108 20.95 11.67 10.68
N LYS A 109 19.97 10.78 10.69
CA LYS A 109 18.56 11.12 10.48
C LYS A 109 18.06 12.12 11.52
N GLU A 110 18.34 11.90 12.80
CA GLU A 110 17.92 12.80 13.88
C GLU A 110 18.57 14.19 13.76
N LEU A 111 19.86 14.25 13.41
CA LEU A 111 20.56 15.51 13.20
C LEU A 111 20.00 16.27 12.00
N CYS A 112 19.78 15.61 10.86
CA CYS A 112 19.18 16.22 9.69
C CYS A 112 17.75 16.73 9.99
N HIS A 113 16.95 15.96 10.69
CA HIS A 113 15.61 16.36 11.10
C HIS A 113 15.64 17.59 12.00
N ALA A 114 16.53 17.62 13.01
CA ALA A 114 16.68 18.75 13.93
C ALA A 114 17.07 20.05 13.22
N VAL A 115 17.95 19.97 12.22
CA VAL A 115 18.38 21.13 11.42
C VAL A 115 17.26 21.58 10.45
N LEU A 116 16.71 20.66 9.68
CA LEU A 116 15.73 20.99 8.63
C LEU A 116 14.41 21.50 9.18
N ARG A 117 13.96 20.99 10.33
CA ARG A 117 12.71 21.42 10.94
C ARG A 117 12.69 22.88 11.37
N THR A 118 13.85 23.51 11.52
CA THR A 118 13.96 24.94 11.87
C THR A 118 13.40 25.84 10.76
N ARG A 119 13.36 25.37 9.52
CA ARG A 119 12.93 26.14 8.34
C ARG A 119 11.81 25.47 7.54
N TYR A 120 11.71 24.13 7.56
CA TYR A 120 10.78 23.36 6.75
C TYR A 120 9.89 22.48 7.62
N PRO A 121 8.63 22.22 7.20
CA PRO A 121 7.81 21.20 7.83
C PRO A 121 8.34 19.82 7.43
N VAL A 122 9.10 19.19 8.33
CA VAL A 122 9.80 17.91 8.07
C VAL A 122 9.18 16.79 8.88
N ARG A 123 8.97 15.65 8.24
CA ARG A 123 8.65 14.39 8.91
C ARG A 123 9.70 13.35 8.57
N HIS A 124 9.95 12.46 9.50
CA HIS A 124 10.83 11.32 9.26
C HIS A 124 10.10 10.00 9.48
N VAL A 125 10.57 8.98 8.79
CA VAL A 125 10.08 7.61 8.91
C VAL A 125 11.25 6.75 9.36
N ALA A 126 11.05 6.00 10.44
CA ALA A 126 11.99 4.96 10.85
C ALA A 126 11.70 3.68 10.06
N MET A 127 12.78 3.08 9.55
CA MET A 127 12.70 1.77 8.90
C MET A 127 13.39 0.71 9.73
#